data_7f9191ee57689954c0650a5c561281f4
#
_entry.id   7f9191ee57689954c0650a5c561281f4
#
_cell.length_a   1.000
_cell.length_b   1.000
_cell.length_c   1.000
_cell.angle_alpha   90.00
_cell.angle_beta   90.00
_cell.angle_gamma   90.00
#
_symmetry.space_group_name_H-M   'P 1'
#
loop_
_entity.id
_entity.type
_entity.pdbx_description
1 polymer ?
#
loop_
_entity_poly.entity_id
_entity_poly.type
_entity_poly.pdbx_seq_one_letter_code
_entity_poly.pdbx_strand_id
1 'polypeptide(L)'
;MTITTLPIGYLQTNCYILSGEGGCLVIDPASDAQRILDALDGKPLAAILLTHGHFDHVGAVKDLVAETGCPVYLCEQELSLPRAITSGPLYYTHTYGEGDELTLAGLQFTVLHTPGHTPGSVCLCFGDQMFSGDTLFAGSIGRTDLPGGDTATILKTLHRLAGLETNYTVHPGHGESTTLDEEKRYNPYLR
;
A
#
# COMPACT_ATOMS: atom_id res chain seq x y z
N MET A 1 7.46 -4.89 -15.80
CA MET A 1 7.54 -4.27 -14.44
C MET A 1 8.51 -5.06 -13.60
N THR A 2 9.43 -4.40 -12.90
CA THR A 2 10.30 -5.01 -11.90
C THR A 2 9.89 -4.51 -10.54
N ILE A 3 9.81 -5.41 -9.55
CA ILE A 3 9.42 -5.08 -8.17
C ILE A 3 10.67 -5.26 -7.29
N THR A 4 11.03 -4.22 -6.55
CA THR A 4 12.06 -4.26 -5.50
C THR A 4 11.39 -4.04 -4.17
N THR A 5 11.63 -4.91 -3.20
CA THR A 5 11.10 -4.79 -1.83
C THR A 5 12.20 -4.33 -0.90
N LEU A 6 11.94 -3.25 -0.17
CA LEU A 6 12.84 -2.71 0.85
C LEU A 6 12.13 -2.74 2.21
N PRO A 7 12.40 -3.71 3.07
CA PRO A 7 11.96 -3.63 4.46
C PRO A 7 12.68 -2.47 5.16
N ILE A 8 11.93 -1.48 5.65
CA ILE A 8 12.45 -0.22 6.15
C ILE A 8 11.79 0.14 7.50
N GLY A 9 12.55 0.86 8.32
CA GLY A 9 12.09 1.35 9.61
C GLY A 9 12.08 0.28 10.70
N TYR A 10 11.68 0.70 11.90
CA TYR A 10 11.68 -0.16 13.08
C TYR A 10 10.69 -1.33 12.96
N LEU A 11 9.55 -1.10 12.30
CA LEU A 11 8.51 -2.11 12.09
C LEU A 11 8.74 -2.97 10.84
N GLN A 12 9.84 -2.74 10.11
CA GLN A 12 10.20 -3.48 8.90
C GLN A 12 9.08 -3.47 7.85
N THR A 13 8.47 -2.29 7.66
CA THR A 13 7.44 -2.08 6.64
C THR A 13 8.03 -2.30 5.26
N ASN A 14 7.35 -3.04 4.44
CA ASN A 14 7.73 -3.30 3.06
C ASN A 14 7.43 -2.07 2.20
N CYS A 15 8.46 -1.27 1.91
CA CYS A 15 8.41 -0.26 0.87
C CYS A 15 8.68 -0.95 -0.48
N TYR A 16 7.78 -0.76 -1.45
CA TYR A 16 7.93 -1.35 -2.77
C TYR A 16 8.30 -0.31 -3.81
N ILE A 17 9.29 -0.65 -4.66
CA ILE A 17 9.68 0.16 -5.81
C ILE A 17 9.32 -0.62 -7.07
N LEU A 18 8.42 -0.06 -7.87
CA LEU A 18 7.98 -0.62 -9.14
C LEU A 18 8.62 0.17 -10.28
N SER A 19 9.51 -0.48 -11.03
CA SER A 19 10.15 0.15 -12.20
C SER A 19 9.33 -0.09 -13.47
N GLY A 20 8.90 0.99 -14.10
CA GLY A 20 8.26 1.05 -15.39
C GLY A 20 9.12 1.76 -16.44
N GLU A 21 8.58 1.95 -17.66
CA GLU A 21 9.27 2.64 -18.75
C GLU A 21 9.45 4.14 -18.49
N GLY A 22 8.51 4.77 -17.79
CA GLY A 22 8.51 6.21 -17.47
C GLY A 22 9.11 6.55 -16.10
N GLY A 23 9.79 5.61 -15.42
CA GLY A 23 10.38 5.82 -14.10
C GLY A 23 9.91 4.80 -13.07
N CYS A 24 9.99 5.17 -11.81
CA CYS A 24 9.60 4.32 -10.68
C CYS A 24 8.34 4.85 -9.99
N LEU A 25 7.51 3.92 -9.49
CA LEU A 25 6.51 4.18 -8.48
C LEU A 25 7.02 3.65 -7.15
N VAL A 26 6.78 4.37 -6.06
CA VAL A 26 7.07 3.91 -4.70
C VAL A 26 5.77 3.72 -3.96
N ILE A 27 5.59 2.54 -3.35
CA ILE A 27 4.44 2.23 -2.50
C ILE A 27 4.92 2.19 -1.06
N ASP A 28 4.23 2.91 -0.18
CA ASP A 28 4.44 2.97 1.26
C ASP A 28 5.90 3.26 1.67
N PRO A 29 6.43 4.45 1.40
CA PRO A 29 7.77 4.87 1.80
C PRO A 29 7.83 5.12 3.31
N ALA A 30 8.04 4.06 4.07
CA ALA A 30 7.95 4.01 5.53
C ALA A 30 8.93 4.96 6.25
N SER A 31 10.18 4.98 5.80
CA SER A 31 11.25 5.80 6.37
C SER A 31 12.49 5.77 5.47
N ASP A 32 13.59 6.46 5.86
CA ASP A 32 14.89 6.40 5.17
C ASP A 32 14.79 6.75 3.68
N ALA A 33 14.39 7.98 3.39
CA ALA A 33 14.23 8.51 2.03
C ALA A 33 15.49 8.30 1.18
N GLN A 34 16.70 8.44 1.77
CA GLN A 34 17.96 8.27 1.03
C GLN A 34 18.12 6.84 0.51
N ARG A 35 17.82 5.84 1.32
CA ARG A 35 17.87 4.43 0.89
C ARG A 35 16.87 4.13 -0.22
N ILE A 36 15.70 4.77 -0.19
CA ILE A 36 14.71 4.65 -1.27
C ILE A 36 15.25 5.32 -2.55
N LEU A 37 15.79 6.54 -2.47
CA LEU A 37 16.37 7.25 -3.61
C LEU A 37 17.52 6.47 -4.24
N ASP A 38 18.42 5.90 -3.45
CA ASP A 38 19.52 5.07 -3.93
C ASP A 38 19.00 3.84 -4.70
N ALA A 39 17.90 3.26 -4.24
CA ALA A 39 17.31 2.08 -4.87
C ALA A 39 16.51 2.39 -6.16
N LEU A 40 16.26 3.67 -6.47
CA LEU A 40 15.70 4.07 -7.78
C LEU A 40 16.70 3.88 -8.92
N ASP A 41 17.99 3.70 -8.60
CA ASP A 41 19.08 3.47 -9.57
C ASP A 41 19.12 4.54 -10.68
N GLY A 42 18.98 5.81 -10.28
CA GLY A 42 19.00 6.97 -11.16
C GLY A 42 17.73 7.19 -12.00
N LYS A 43 16.72 6.35 -11.85
CA LYS A 43 15.42 6.54 -12.51
C LYS A 43 14.59 7.62 -11.79
N PRO A 44 13.77 8.40 -12.51
CA PRO A 44 12.90 9.39 -11.88
C PRO A 44 11.83 8.70 -11.02
N LEU A 45 11.54 9.28 -9.85
CA LEU A 45 10.38 8.91 -9.04
C LEU A 45 9.15 9.59 -9.64
N ALA A 46 8.31 8.80 -10.31
CA ALA A 46 7.14 9.32 -11.02
C ALA A 46 5.95 9.57 -10.09
N ALA A 47 5.78 8.77 -9.04
CA ALA A 47 4.74 8.97 -8.02
C ALA A 47 5.00 8.12 -6.76
N ILE A 48 4.39 8.55 -5.66
CA ILE A 48 4.23 7.79 -4.42
C ILE A 48 2.77 7.38 -4.30
N LEU A 49 2.53 6.11 -3.97
CA LEU A 49 1.21 5.52 -3.75
C LEU A 49 1.12 5.02 -2.31
N LEU A 50 0.11 5.45 -1.56
CA LEU A 50 -0.04 5.09 -0.15
C LEU A 50 -1.21 4.13 0.04
N THR A 51 -0.95 2.90 0.49
CA THR A 51 -2.02 1.95 0.77
C THR A 51 -2.91 2.43 1.91
N HIS A 52 -2.34 3.12 2.90
CA HIS A 52 -3.05 3.75 4.01
C HIS A 52 -2.15 4.80 4.71
N GLY A 53 -2.66 5.45 5.74
CA GLY A 53 -2.04 6.63 6.36
C GLY A 53 -1.29 6.40 7.66
N HIS A 54 -1.01 5.17 8.11
CA HIS A 54 -0.26 4.95 9.33
C HIS A 54 1.18 5.43 9.22
N PHE A 55 1.71 5.90 10.36
CA PHE A 55 3.02 6.57 10.43
C PHE A 55 4.17 5.77 9.84
N ASP A 56 4.11 4.46 9.95
CA ASP A 56 5.14 3.54 9.46
C ASP A 56 5.03 3.23 7.97
N HIS A 57 4.01 3.74 7.27
CA HIS A 57 3.88 3.68 5.82
C HIS A 57 4.19 5.00 5.11
N VAL A 58 4.18 6.13 5.84
CA VAL A 58 4.23 7.47 5.24
C VAL A 58 5.46 8.30 5.65
N GLY A 59 6.36 7.73 6.48
CA GLY A 59 7.40 8.52 7.16
C GLY A 59 8.38 9.23 6.23
N ALA A 60 8.74 8.66 5.06
CA ALA A 60 9.65 9.28 4.11
C ALA A 60 8.96 10.14 3.03
N VAL A 61 7.64 10.21 3.01
CA VAL A 61 6.88 10.92 1.94
C VAL A 61 7.37 12.35 1.74
N LYS A 62 7.47 13.13 2.80
CA LYS A 62 7.83 14.55 2.71
C LYS A 62 9.25 14.78 2.20
N ASP A 63 10.19 13.93 2.63
CA ASP A 63 11.59 14.03 2.22
C ASP A 63 11.74 13.64 0.74
N LEU A 64 11.06 12.56 0.30
CA LEU A 64 11.04 12.16 -1.10
C LEU A 64 10.42 13.24 -2.00
N VAL A 65 9.32 13.86 -1.57
CA VAL A 65 8.69 14.96 -2.32
C VAL A 65 9.59 16.18 -2.37
N ALA A 66 10.29 16.52 -1.29
CA ALA A 66 11.22 17.64 -1.27
C ALA A 66 12.37 17.47 -2.29
N GLU A 67 12.86 16.25 -2.46
CA GLU A 67 13.94 15.93 -3.40
C GLU A 67 13.47 15.77 -4.86
N THR A 68 12.27 15.24 -5.08
CA THR A 68 11.84 14.82 -6.42
C THR A 68 10.69 15.63 -7.00
N GLY A 69 9.89 16.28 -6.15
CA GLY A 69 8.66 16.97 -6.56
C GLY A 69 7.54 16.03 -7.03
N CYS A 70 7.65 14.72 -6.78
CA CYS A 70 6.71 13.74 -7.30
C CYS A 70 5.30 13.90 -6.67
N PRO A 71 4.23 13.56 -7.41
CA PRO A 71 2.88 13.50 -6.86
C PRO A 71 2.74 12.34 -5.86
N VAL A 72 1.83 12.53 -4.89
CA VAL A 72 1.49 11.55 -3.84
C VAL A 72 0.00 11.26 -3.89
N TYR A 73 -0.35 9.99 -3.96
CA TYR A 73 -1.71 9.50 -4.04
C TYR A 73 -2.11 8.82 -2.72
N LEU A 74 -3.32 9.12 -2.23
CA LEU A 74 -3.86 8.60 -0.98
C LEU A 74 -5.37 8.46 -1.10
N CYS A 75 -5.96 7.49 -0.43
CA CYS A 75 -7.42 7.41 -0.31
C CYS A 75 -7.94 8.53 0.62
N GLU A 76 -8.95 9.29 0.16
CA GLU A 76 -9.47 10.47 0.89
C GLU A 76 -9.96 10.13 2.31
N GLN A 77 -10.50 8.94 2.52
CA GLN A 77 -10.98 8.49 3.83
C GLN A 77 -9.90 8.43 4.90
N GLU A 78 -8.62 8.33 4.52
CA GLU A 78 -7.47 8.38 5.43
C GLU A 78 -7.32 9.73 6.14
N LEU A 79 -7.87 10.81 5.57
CA LEU A 79 -7.83 12.15 6.17
C LEU A 79 -8.65 12.25 7.47
N SER A 80 -9.50 11.26 7.74
CA SER A 80 -10.25 11.14 8.99
C SER A 80 -9.43 10.58 10.16
N LEU A 81 -8.25 10.03 9.89
CA LEU A 81 -7.39 9.43 10.91
C LEU A 81 -6.83 10.48 11.89
N PRO A 82 -6.77 10.14 13.19
CA PRO A 82 -6.13 10.99 14.18
C PRO A 82 -4.63 11.18 13.89
N ARG A 83 -4.14 12.41 14.02
CA ARG A 83 -2.72 12.73 13.79
C ARG A 83 -1.74 11.92 14.64
N ALA A 84 -2.18 11.35 15.75
CA ALA A 84 -1.35 10.52 16.61
C ALA A 84 -0.89 9.21 15.93
N ILE A 85 -1.70 8.66 15.02
CA ILE A 85 -1.37 7.42 14.31
C ILE A 85 -0.79 7.66 12.91
N THR A 86 -0.85 8.91 12.41
CA THR A 86 -0.28 9.31 11.13
C THR A 86 1.01 10.13 11.27
N SER A 87 1.50 10.34 12.52
CA SER A 87 2.64 11.19 12.86
C SER A 87 2.53 12.63 12.31
N GLY A 88 1.34 13.18 12.37
CA GLY A 88 1.04 14.53 11.90
C GLY A 88 0.10 14.56 10.69
N PRO A 89 -0.04 15.69 10.01
CA PRO A 89 -0.89 15.78 8.82
C PRO A 89 -0.29 14.96 7.67
N LEU A 90 -1.15 14.11 7.07
CA LEU A 90 -0.80 13.37 5.86
C LEU A 90 -0.50 14.34 4.72
N TYR A 91 0.53 14.03 3.95
CA TYR A 91 0.87 14.75 2.73
C TYR A 91 0.34 13.97 1.52
N TYR A 92 -0.40 14.65 0.66
CA TYR A 92 -0.91 14.09 -0.59
C TYR A 92 -1.13 15.23 -1.60
N THR A 93 -1.16 14.89 -2.87
CA THR A 93 -1.46 15.81 -3.98
C THR A 93 -2.69 15.38 -4.77
N HIS A 94 -2.99 14.08 -4.76
CA HIS A 94 -4.12 13.47 -5.46
C HIS A 94 -4.80 12.47 -4.54
N THR A 95 -6.08 12.23 -4.79
CA THR A 95 -6.82 11.17 -4.13
C THR A 95 -7.19 10.08 -5.14
N TYR A 96 -7.41 8.87 -4.64
CA TYR A 96 -7.98 7.75 -5.38
C TYR A 96 -8.94 6.94 -4.49
N GLY A 97 -9.73 6.06 -5.13
CA GLY A 97 -10.73 5.25 -4.44
C GLY A 97 -11.13 4.00 -5.21
N GLU A 98 -12.22 3.39 -4.80
CA GLU A 98 -12.75 2.15 -5.37
C GLU A 98 -12.93 2.23 -6.87
N GLY A 99 -12.30 1.30 -7.59
CA GLY A 99 -12.47 1.13 -9.02
C GLY A 99 -11.68 2.10 -9.89
N ASP A 100 -10.90 3.02 -9.30
CA ASP A 100 -10.06 3.92 -10.07
C ASP A 100 -9.00 3.13 -10.84
N GLU A 101 -8.89 3.39 -12.14
CA GLU A 101 -7.87 2.86 -13.02
C GLU A 101 -6.90 3.98 -13.41
N LEU A 102 -5.64 3.83 -13.06
CA LEU A 102 -4.61 4.82 -13.33
C LEU A 102 -3.46 4.21 -14.15
N THR A 103 -2.79 5.07 -14.89
CA THR A 103 -1.54 4.73 -15.58
C THR A 103 -0.46 5.74 -15.20
N LEU A 104 0.54 5.29 -14.46
CA LEU A 104 1.67 6.09 -13.99
C LEU A 104 2.97 5.39 -14.37
N ALA A 105 3.96 6.13 -14.85
CA ALA A 105 5.24 5.57 -15.31
C ALA A 105 5.11 4.43 -16.34
N GLY A 106 4.03 4.40 -17.12
CA GLY A 106 3.71 3.30 -18.05
C GLY A 106 3.16 2.05 -17.39
N LEU A 107 2.90 2.08 -16.07
CA LEU A 107 2.29 1.00 -15.31
C LEU A 107 0.81 1.30 -15.07
N GLN A 108 -0.05 0.40 -15.53
CA GLN A 108 -1.49 0.48 -15.29
C GLN A 108 -1.85 -0.29 -14.01
N PHE A 109 -2.72 0.27 -13.19
CA PHE A 109 -3.21 -0.36 -11.98
C PHE A 109 -4.65 0.03 -11.66
N THR A 110 -5.30 -0.83 -10.89
CA THR A 110 -6.65 -0.61 -10.35
C THR A 110 -6.58 -0.50 -8.84
N VAL A 111 -7.37 0.41 -8.28
CA VAL A 111 -7.50 0.61 -6.83
C VAL A 111 -8.71 -0.16 -6.32
N LEU A 112 -8.50 -1.01 -5.32
CA LEU A 112 -9.57 -1.67 -4.58
C LEU A 112 -9.63 -1.06 -3.18
N HIS A 113 -10.72 -0.41 -2.81
CA HIS A 113 -10.93 0.08 -1.45
C HIS A 113 -11.15 -1.09 -0.51
N THR A 114 -10.28 -1.25 0.47
CA THR A 114 -10.22 -2.40 1.39
C THR A 114 -10.26 -1.96 2.85
N PRO A 115 -11.34 -1.26 3.29
CA PRO A 115 -11.41 -0.70 4.63
C PRO A 115 -11.46 -1.76 5.72
N GLY A 116 -11.07 -1.35 6.93
CA GLY A 116 -11.17 -2.15 8.15
C GLY A 116 -9.92 -2.14 9.01
N HIS A 117 -8.72 -2.14 8.44
CA HIS A 117 -7.49 -1.77 9.14
C HIS A 117 -7.49 -0.25 9.39
N THR A 118 -7.71 0.51 8.33
CA THR A 118 -8.08 1.93 8.39
C THR A 118 -9.32 2.19 7.51
N PRO A 119 -9.97 3.37 7.63
CA PRO A 119 -11.13 3.69 6.82
C PRO A 119 -10.85 3.79 5.33
N GLY A 120 -9.64 4.22 4.95
CA GLY A 120 -9.24 4.43 3.56
C GLY A 120 -8.16 3.45 3.08
N SER A 121 -7.96 2.31 3.77
CA SER A 121 -7.08 1.27 3.26
C SER A 121 -7.45 0.84 1.85
N VAL A 122 -6.44 0.65 1.00
CA VAL A 122 -6.62 0.17 -0.38
C VAL A 122 -5.64 -0.95 -0.70
N CYS A 123 -6.05 -1.84 -1.61
CA CYS A 123 -5.14 -2.71 -2.36
C CYS A 123 -4.89 -2.11 -3.73
N LEU A 124 -3.64 -2.10 -4.19
CA LEU A 124 -3.24 -1.62 -5.51
C LEU A 124 -2.90 -2.82 -6.40
N CYS A 125 -3.66 -2.99 -7.48
CA CYS A 125 -3.55 -4.18 -8.35
C CYS A 125 -2.90 -3.82 -9.69
N PHE A 126 -1.71 -4.38 -9.95
CA PHE A 126 -0.95 -4.25 -11.19
C PHE A 126 -0.91 -5.60 -11.91
N GLY A 127 -1.82 -5.84 -12.86
CA GLY A 127 -1.96 -7.17 -13.45
C GLY A 127 -2.33 -8.22 -12.42
N ASP A 128 -1.46 -9.21 -12.21
CA ASP A 128 -1.60 -10.27 -11.19
C ASP A 128 -0.86 -9.99 -9.87
N GLN A 129 -0.36 -8.76 -9.67
CA GLN A 129 0.34 -8.33 -8.46
C GLN A 129 -0.59 -7.43 -7.63
N MET A 130 -0.79 -7.76 -6.35
CA MET A 130 -1.61 -6.99 -5.41
C MET A 130 -0.76 -6.49 -4.24
N PHE A 131 -0.66 -5.19 -4.07
CA PHE A 131 -0.04 -4.55 -2.90
C PHE A 131 -1.13 -4.28 -1.90
N SER A 132 -1.22 -5.11 -0.87
CA SER A 132 -2.36 -5.14 0.07
C SER A 132 -2.22 -4.19 1.26
N GLY A 133 -1.06 -3.53 1.42
CA GLY A 133 -0.79 -2.80 2.66
C GLY A 133 -1.07 -3.69 3.86
N ASP A 134 -1.76 -3.14 4.84
CA ASP A 134 -2.12 -3.85 6.07
C ASP A 134 -3.55 -4.43 6.04
N THR A 135 -4.03 -4.77 4.85
CA THR A 135 -5.32 -5.46 4.71
C THR A 135 -5.17 -6.97 4.89
N LEU A 136 -4.27 -7.60 4.11
CA LEU A 136 -4.09 -9.05 4.05
C LEU A 136 -2.59 -9.40 4.14
N PHE A 137 -2.24 -10.30 5.05
CA PHE A 137 -0.90 -10.86 5.25
C PHE A 137 -0.89 -12.37 5.00
N ALA A 138 0.29 -12.95 4.86
CA ALA A 138 0.46 -14.40 4.84
C ALA A 138 -0.08 -15.02 6.14
N GLY A 139 -1.20 -15.74 6.04
CA GLY A 139 -1.88 -16.40 7.16
C GLY A 139 -2.50 -15.47 8.22
N SER A 140 -2.58 -14.16 7.96
CA SER A 140 -3.08 -13.16 8.92
C SER A 140 -3.75 -11.97 8.24
N ILE A 141 -4.16 -10.99 9.04
CA ILE A 141 -4.80 -9.74 8.60
C ILE A 141 -4.28 -8.54 9.37
N GLY A 142 -4.50 -7.34 8.88
CA GLY A 142 -4.24 -6.11 9.62
C GLY A 142 -5.03 -6.01 10.90
N ARG A 143 -4.43 -5.42 11.94
CA ARG A 143 -5.11 -5.15 13.21
C ARG A 143 -6.25 -4.15 13.02
N THR A 144 -7.24 -4.24 13.90
CA THR A 144 -8.46 -3.41 13.83
C THR A 144 -8.76 -2.67 15.12
N ASP A 145 -7.82 -2.66 16.06
CA ASP A 145 -7.96 -2.09 17.40
C ASP A 145 -7.40 -0.66 17.53
N LEU A 146 -6.81 -0.12 16.46
CA LEU A 146 -6.39 1.27 16.40
C LEU A 146 -7.55 2.18 15.98
N PRO A 147 -7.47 3.52 16.26
CA PRO A 147 -8.49 4.46 15.82
C PRO A 147 -8.74 4.38 14.30
N GLY A 148 -9.99 4.23 13.90
CA GLY A 148 -10.40 4.02 12.51
C GLY A 148 -10.49 2.55 12.10
N GLY A 149 -9.94 1.62 12.90
CA GLY A 149 -10.06 0.18 12.68
C GLY A 149 -11.45 -0.36 13.02
N ASP A 150 -11.93 -1.34 12.24
CA ASP A 150 -13.21 -2.01 12.45
C ASP A 150 -13.15 -3.47 12.00
N THR A 151 -13.30 -4.39 12.96
CA THR A 151 -13.21 -5.84 12.70
C THR A 151 -14.30 -6.35 11.77
N ALA A 152 -15.53 -5.85 11.90
CA ALA A 152 -16.63 -6.31 11.06
C ALA A 152 -16.42 -5.87 9.61
N THR A 153 -15.84 -4.68 9.41
CA THR A 153 -15.54 -4.14 8.09
C THR A 153 -14.39 -4.90 7.42
N ILE A 154 -13.28 -5.17 8.13
CA ILE A 154 -12.17 -5.91 7.51
C ILE A 154 -12.59 -7.32 7.10
N LEU A 155 -13.43 -8.00 7.88
CA LEU A 155 -13.95 -9.33 7.52
C LEU A 155 -14.82 -9.29 6.25
N LYS A 156 -15.63 -8.25 6.05
CA LYS A 156 -16.37 -8.05 4.79
C LYS A 156 -15.43 -7.79 3.62
N THR A 157 -14.40 -6.98 3.82
CA THR A 157 -13.34 -6.71 2.85
C THR A 157 -12.66 -8.01 2.42
N LEU A 158 -12.25 -8.83 3.38
CA LEU A 158 -11.58 -10.10 3.12
C LEU A 158 -12.48 -11.11 2.39
N HIS A 159 -13.77 -11.16 2.75
CA HIS A 159 -14.73 -11.99 2.03
C HIS A 159 -14.86 -11.54 0.56
N ARG A 160 -14.85 -10.23 0.30
CA ARG A 160 -14.82 -9.68 -1.07
C ARG A 160 -13.54 -10.08 -1.81
N LEU A 161 -12.37 -9.94 -1.18
CA LEU A 161 -11.10 -10.37 -1.77
C LEU A 161 -11.07 -11.86 -2.07
N ALA A 162 -11.61 -12.69 -1.19
CA ALA A 162 -11.73 -14.14 -1.42
C ALA A 162 -12.61 -14.48 -2.64
N GLY A 163 -13.56 -13.61 -3.01
CA GLY A 163 -14.40 -13.76 -4.21
C GLY A 163 -13.72 -13.37 -5.53
N LEU A 164 -12.51 -12.80 -5.51
CA LEU A 164 -11.80 -12.44 -6.74
C LEU A 164 -11.36 -13.70 -7.50
N GLU A 165 -11.53 -13.70 -8.84
CA GLU A 165 -11.17 -14.83 -9.71
C GLU A 165 -9.66 -14.90 -9.96
N THR A 166 -8.98 -13.75 -10.01
CA THR A 166 -7.54 -13.66 -10.24
C THR A 166 -6.77 -14.19 -9.02
N ASN A 167 -5.85 -15.12 -9.23
CA ASN A 167 -4.89 -15.51 -8.20
C ASN A 167 -3.75 -14.51 -8.15
N TYR A 168 -3.93 -13.46 -7.35
CA TYR A 168 -2.91 -12.43 -7.16
C TYR A 168 -1.72 -12.96 -6.35
N THR A 169 -0.50 -12.54 -6.75
CA THR A 169 0.63 -12.50 -5.83
C THR A 169 0.41 -11.33 -4.89
N VAL A 170 0.30 -11.58 -3.60
CA VAL A 170 0.00 -10.58 -2.57
C VAL A 170 1.29 -10.08 -1.94
N HIS A 171 1.50 -8.78 -1.99
CA HIS A 171 2.62 -8.05 -1.42
C HIS A 171 2.13 -7.23 -0.23
N PRO A 172 2.27 -7.71 1.00
CA PRO A 172 1.73 -7.05 2.19
C PRO A 172 2.61 -5.90 2.70
N GLY A 173 2.05 -5.03 3.55
CA GLY A 173 2.81 -4.00 4.25
C GLY A 173 3.89 -4.55 5.18
N HIS A 174 3.68 -5.76 5.72
CA HIS A 174 4.65 -6.43 6.60
C HIS A 174 4.76 -7.91 6.28
N GLY A 175 5.96 -8.49 6.52
CA GLY A 175 6.21 -9.91 6.37
C GLY A 175 6.41 -10.37 4.94
N GLU A 176 6.15 -11.65 4.70
CA GLU A 176 6.42 -12.32 3.43
C GLU A 176 5.26 -12.15 2.45
N SER A 177 5.57 -12.21 1.15
CA SER A 177 4.56 -12.29 0.09
C SER A 177 3.88 -13.67 0.11
N THR A 178 2.63 -13.69 -0.34
CA THR A 178 1.82 -14.91 -0.47
C THR A 178 1.03 -14.89 -1.78
N THR A 179 0.10 -15.80 -1.96
CA THR A 179 -0.87 -15.77 -3.06
C THR A 179 -2.30 -15.75 -2.53
N LEU A 180 -3.20 -15.12 -3.26
CA LEU A 180 -4.60 -15.06 -2.86
C LEU A 180 -5.22 -16.46 -2.71
N ASP A 181 -4.81 -17.42 -3.55
CA ASP A 181 -5.29 -18.82 -3.48
C ASP A 181 -4.78 -19.54 -2.23
N GLU A 182 -3.54 -19.27 -1.78
CA GLU A 182 -3.04 -19.80 -0.49
C GLU A 182 -3.84 -19.23 0.68
N GLU A 183 -4.09 -17.91 0.66
CA GLU A 183 -4.87 -17.26 1.71
C GLU A 183 -6.32 -17.77 1.74
N LYS A 184 -6.97 -17.97 0.59
CA LYS A 184 -8.30 -18.60 0.53
C LYS A 184 -8.33 -19.99 1.16
N ARG A 185 -7.23 -20.75 1.07
CA ARG A 185 -7.16 -22.12 1.59
C ARG A 185 -6.80 -22.18 3.06
N TYR A 186 -5.89 -21.33 3.52
CA TYR A 186 -5.21 -21.52 4.81
C TYR A 186 -5.41 -20.39 5.80
N ASN A 187 -5.71 -19.17 5.33
CA ASN A 187 -5.92 -18.04 6.22
C ASN A 187 -7.25 -18.21 7.00
N PRO A 188 -7.21 -18.22 8.34
CA PRO A 188 -8.41 -18.44 9.15
C PRO A 188 -9.47 -17.35 9.03
N TYR A 189 -9.11 -16.16 8.53
CA TYR A 189 -9.99 -15.00 8.38
C TYR A 189 -10.69 -14.93 7.01
N LEU A 190 -10.26 -15.75 6.02
CA LEU A 190 -10.87 -15.83 4.69
C LEU A 190 -11.80 -17.06 4.53
N ARG A 191 -11.95 -17.85 5.58
CA ARG A 191 -12.79 -19.08 5.59
C ARG A 191 -14.21 -18.79 6.04
#